data_6022e8311e2050f4e0f4f5d6a05cc813
#
_entry.id   6022e8311e2050f4e0f4f5d6a05cc813
#
_cell.length_a   1.000
_cell.length_b   1.000
_cell.length_c   1.000
_cell.angle_alpha   90.00
_cell.angle_beta   90.00
_cell.angle_gamma   90.00
#
_symmetry.space_group_name_H-M   'P 1'
#
loop_
_entity.id
_entity.type
_entity.pdbx_description
1 polymer ?
#
loop_
_entity_poly.entity_id
_entity_poly.type
_entity_poly.pdbx_seq_one_letter_code
_entity_poly.pdbx_strand_id
1 'polypeptide(L)' 'MGFSYDKLWKKLIDEKMNKLDLQKAIQTTPHTIAKMGRNENVSMEILGRICRYFKCDISEILEFKID' A
#
# COMPACT_ATOMS: atom_id res chain seq x y z
N MET A 1 -4.34 17.76 -2.25
CA MET A 1 -4.18 17.41 -0.82
C MET A 1 -4.80 16.06 -0.56
N GLY A 2 -4.10 15.17 0.11
CA GLY A 2 -4.65 13.87 0.44
C GLY A 2 -3.57 12.82 0.61
N PHE A 3 -4.01 11.60 0.94
CA PHE A 3 -3.09 10.49 1.11
C PHE A 3 -2.62 9.94 -0.22
N SER A 4 -1.40 9.42 -0.22
CA SER A 4 -0.79 8.84 -1.41
C SER A 4 -0.09 7.55 -1.03
N TYR A 5 -0.23 6.54 -1.91
CA TYR A 5 0.46 5.26 -1.75
C TYR A 5 1.66 5.15 -2.69
N ASP A 6 2.14 6.28 -3.23
CA ASP A 6 3.26 6.25 -4.17
C ASP A 6 4.49 5.54 -3.61
N LYS A 7 4.76 5.75 -2.31
CA LYS A 7 5.88 5.09 -1.67
C LYS A 7 5.73 3.57 -1.68
N LEU A 8 4.49 3.09 -1.50
CA LEU A 8 4.21 1.66 -1.55
C LEU A 8 4.48 1.10 -2.95
N TRP A 9 3.98 1.81 -3.98
CA TRP A 9 4.19 1.34 -5.36
C TRP A 9 5.67 1.30 -5.71
N LYS A 10 6.43 2.27 -5.26
CA LYS A 10 7.87 2.27 -5.46
C LYS A 10 8.53 1.09 -4.74
N LYS A 11 8.07 0.80 -3.53
CA LYS A 11 8.58 -0.34 -2.76
C LYS A 11 8.31 -1.65 -3.49
N LEU A 12 7.13 -1.80 -4.10
CA LEU A 12 6.83 -2.98 -4.90
C LEU A 12 7.81 -3.15 -6.06
N ILE A 13 8.10 -2.04 -6.75
CA ILE A 13 9.06 -2.07 -7.85
C ILE A 13 10.42 -2.53 -7.35
N ASP A 14 10.88 -1.97 -6.23
CA ASP A 14 12.16 -2.34 -5.63
C ASP A 14 12.21 -3.82 -5.26
N GLU A 15 11.07 -4.40 -4.85
CA GLU A 15 10.97 -5.81 -4.46
C GLU A 15 10.59 -6.71 -5.64
N LYS A 16 10.49 -6.15 -6.83
CA LYS A 16 10.11 -6.87 -8.06
C LYS A 16 8.75 -7.53 -7.92
N MET A 17 7.81 -6.85 -7.27
CA MET A 17 6.44 -7.31 -7.07
C MET A 17 5.48 -6.46 -7.88
N ASN A 18 4.37 -7.06 -8.30
CA ASN A 18 3.27 -6.30 -8.89
C ASN A 18 2.12 -6.23 -7.88
N LYS A 19 1.03 -5.55 -8.26
CA LYS A 19 -0.10 -5.37 -7.35
C LYS A 19 -0.79 -6.68 -7.01
N LEU A 20 -0.81 -7.63 -7.94
CA LEU A 20 -1.38 -8.95 -7.68
C LEU A 20 -0.55 -9.69 -6.64
N ASP A 21 0.79 -9.57 -6.71
CA ASP A 21 1.66 -10.17 -5.73
C ASP A 21 1.39 -9.62 -4.33
N LEU A 22 1.20 -8.30 -4.23
CA LEU A 22 0.87 -7.66 -2.96
C LEU A 22 -0.47 -8.16 -2.44
N GLN A 23 -1.46 -8.26 -3.32
CA GLN A 23 -2.80 -8.74 -2.94
C GLN A 23 -2.70 -10.12 -2.29
N LYS A 24 -1.92 -11.02 -2.89
CA LYS A 24 -1.74 -12.36 -2.35
C LYS A 24 -0.95 -12.35 -1.05
N ALA A 25 0.09 -11.53 -0.99
CA ALA A 25 0.98 -11.49 0.16
C ALA A 25 0.27 -11.06 1.43
N ILE A 26 -0.63 -10.08 1.34
CA ILE A 26 -1.37 -9.58 2.51
C ILE A 26 -2.78 -10.17 2.60
N GLN A 27 -3.13 -11.09 1.69
CA GLN A 27 -4.40 -11.80 1.70
C GLN A 27 -5.60 -10.84 1.68
N THR A 28 -5.61 -9.95 0.72
CA THR A 28 -6.71 -9.02 0.54
C THR A 28 -7.40 -9.24 -0.81
N THR A 29 -8.32 -8.36 -1.17
CA THR A 29 -9.14 -8.51 -2.37
C THR A 29 -8.68 -7.57 -3.47
N PRO A 30 -9.02 -7.86 -4.75
CA PRO A 30 -8.73 -6.93 -5.84
C PRO A 30 -9.34 -5.55 -5.61
N HIS A 31 -10.52 -5.51 -4.97
CA HIS A 31 -11.21 -4.25 -4.67
C HIS A 31 -10.35 -3.34 -3.78
N THR A 32 -9.75 -3.91 -2.74
CA THR A 32 -8.88 -3.15 -1.84
C THR A 32 -7.68 -2.58 -2.58
N ILE A 33 -7.04 -3.41 -3.41
CA ILE A 33 -5.88 -2.96 -4.19
C ILE A 33 -6.28 -1.85 -5.17
N ALA A 34 -7.45 -1.99 -5.81
CA ALA A 34 -7.94 -0.97 -6.74
C ALA A 34 -8.19 0.37 -6.02
N LYS A 35 -8.73 0.32 -4.81
CA LYS A 35 -8.94 1.53 -4.02
C LYS A 35 -7.61 2.22 -3.74
N MET A 36 -6.59 1.45 -3.38
CA MET A 36 -5.26 2.01 -3.13
C MET A 36 -4.67 2.62 -4.40
N GLY A 37 -4.95 2.02 -5.56
CA GLY A 37 -4.51 2.57 -6.83
C GLY A 37 -5.13 3.93 -7.14
N ARG A 38 -6.27 4.22 -6.53
CA ARG A 38 -6.94 5.53 -6.67
C ARG A 38 -6.70 6.45 -5.48
N ASN A 39 -5.76 6.10 -4.60
CA ASN A 39 -5.45 6.84 -3.37
C ASN A 39 -6.68 6.96 -2.45
N GLU A 40 -7.54 5.96 -2.46
CA GLU A 40 -8.71 5.92 -1.58
C GLU A 40 -8.36 5.26 -0.25
N ASN A 41 -9.20 5.51 0.75
CA ASN A 41 -8.96 5.00 2.09
C ASN A 41 -9.12 3.49 2.16
N VAL A 42 -8.22 2.85 2.92
CA VAL A 42 -8.35 1.45 3.28
C VAL A 42 -8.22 1.35 4.79
N SER A 43 -8.57 0.18 5.35
CA SER A 43 -8.56 0.02 6.80
C SER A 43 -7.13 0.04 7.35
N MET A 44 -7.02 0.44 8.62
CA MET A 44 -5.74 0.39 9.33
C MET A 44 -5.22 -1.04 9.40
N GLU A 45 -6.13 -2.04 9.44
CA GLU A 45 -5.70 -3.43 9.45
C GLU A 45 -4.95 -3.79 8.17
N ILE A 46 -5.45 -3.34 7.02
CA ILE A 46 -4.77 -3.58 5.74
C ILE A 46 -3.41 -2.91 5.72
N LEU A 47 -3.33 -1.67 6.19
CA LEU A 47 -2.06 -0.96 6.27
C LEU A 47 -1.09 -1.69 7.19
N GLY A 48 -1.59 -2.20 8.31
CA GLY A 48 -0.77 -2.98 9.24
C GLY A 48 -0.24 -4.27 8.64
N ARG A 49 -1.06 -4.94 7.80
CA ARG A 49 -0.59 -6.14 7.11
C ARG A 49 0.55 -5.84 6.16
N ILE A 50 0.46 -4.71 5.46
CA ILE A 50 1.53 -4.28 4.54
C ILE A 50 2.81 -3.98 5.32
N CYS A 51 2.69 -3.22 6.40
CA CYS A 51 3.84 -2.90 7.25
C CYS A 51 4.50 -4.17 7.78
N ARG A 52 3.70 -5.13 8.22
CA ARG A 52 4.21 -6.38 8.76
C ARG A 52 4.91 -7.20 7.69
N TYR A 53 4.33 -7.23 6.48
CA TYR A 53 4.92 -7.98 5.37
C TYR A 53 6.30 -7.44 4.99
N PHE A 54 6.42 -6.10 4.87
CA PHE A 54 7.69 -5.48 4.50
C PHE A 54 8.57 -5.16 5.70
N LYS A 55 8.09 -5.40 6.92
CA LYS A 55 8.82 -5.11 8.16
C LYS A 55 9.27 -3.66 8.21
N CYS A 56 8.33 -2.76 7.97
CA CYS A 56 8.61 -1.33 7.90
C CYS A 56 7.55 -0.52 8.67
N ASP A 57 7.85 0.76 8.86
CA ASP A 57 6.88 1.68 9.46
C ASP A 57 5.93 2.19 8.39
N ILE A 58 4.75 2.66 8.84
CA ILE A 58 3.72 3.14 7.91
C ILE A 58 4.22 4.34 7.07
N SER A 59 5.16 5.11 7.59
CA SER A 59 5.71 6.26 6.85
C SER A 59 6.47 5.82 5.59
N GLU A 60 6.80 4.55 5.47
CA GLU A 60 7.50 4.04 4.29
C GLU A 60 6.56 3.60 3.19
N ILE A 61 5.26 3.56 3.45
CA ILE A 61 4.28 3.12 2.45
C ILE A 61 3.17 4.14 2.20
N LEU A 62 3.02 5.13 3.08
CA LEU A 62 1.92 6.08 3.02
C LEU A 62 2.45 7.46 3.35
N GLU A 63 1.92 8.47 2.66
CA GLU A 63 2.23 9.86 2.99
C GLU A 63 1.01 10.74 2.76
N PHE A 64 0.98 11.88 3.42
CA PHE A 64 -0.07 12.86 3.21
C PHE A 64 0.53 14.05 2.47
N LYS A 65 0.02 14.30 1.26
CA LYS A 65 0.53 15.39 0.42
C LYS A 65 -0.29 16.63 0.65
N ILE A 66 0.39 17.73 0.93
CA ILE A 66 -0.21 19.04 1.12
C ILE A 66 0.16 19.90 -0.08
N ASP A 67 -0.84 20.45 -0.74
CA ASP A 67 -0.63 21.29 -1.93
C ASP A 67 -0.05 22.66 -1.58
#